data_a8652de00eb7459eb31f4268d5f8faf9
#
_entry.id   a8652de00eb7459eb31f4268d5f8faf9
#
_cell.length_a   1.000
_cell.length_b   1.000
_cell.length_c   1.000
_cell.angle_alpha   90.00
_cell.angle_beta   90.00
_cell.angle_gamma   90.00
#
_symmetry.space_group_name_H-M   'P 1'
#
loop_
_entity.id
_entity.type
_entity.pdbx_description
1 polymer ?
#
loop_
_entity_poly.entity_id
_entity_poly.type
_entity_poly.pdbx_seq_one_letter_code
_entity_poly.pdbx_strand_id
1 'polypeptide(L)'
;MTGTKRVYWDLPFDKAYSTQVLSAEFKDGQLQVVLKETIFHPEGGGQPSDTGVLRLQDQSIQERLGGGELAVSKVLEEGDKILHFVSLSPTALAASLTETAETTRTADREGTTGTADTEGTAGTPAREEVAALLRGANVTCEIDWDLRFDLMQQHTGQHILSRAFEELLDAKTVGFHLSEEYVTIDLAIPSLSEEDAARVEDRANEIVFRSIPVFAKEYEAGKLPEEIRTRLPISAENIRVVYVGDFDACACGGTHVTSTGQVGLIKINQIDRAHGGVRVVFRCGNRALRDYRQKERFLSETAKILSQSWTSVPAAVTGLTDKVVSLEKSLEDARKALLEQEIAGMIREAAGAAAHEALVKHLPGKSVEELRMAVKRVSEAVKVPAVFFTLEPRFQAIVASSDSKPDARTVTARIASLVGARGGGTPQLAQVGSKEPLEMDENEVKQVILEALQDALNH
;
A
#
# COMPACT_ATOMS: atom_id res chain seq x y z
N MET A 1 -10.84 24.17 39.44
CA MET A 1 -10.64 22.97 38.61
C MET A 1 -10.21 23.45 37.23
N THR A 2 -9.01 23.13 36.83
CA THR A 2 -8.39 23.62 35.60
C THR A 2 -8.42 22.61 34.46
N GLY A 3 -8.88 21.37 34.72
CA GLY A 3 -8.91 20.27 33.77
C GLY A 3 -10.24 20.07 33.06
N THR A 4 -10.24 19.32 31.95
CA THR A 4 -11.43 18.95 31.20
C THR A 4 -12.05 17.67 31.78
N LYS A 5 -13.36 17.68 32.07
CA LYS A 5 -14.08 16.47 32.47
C LYS A 5 -14.32 15.56 31.25
N ARG A 6 -14.01 14.28 31.41
CA ARG A 6 -14.05 13.23 30.34
C ARG A 6 -15.43 12.58 30.30
N VAL A 7 -16.43 13.24 29.71
CA VAL A 7 -17.80 12.75 29.63
C VAL A 7 -17.92 11.50 28.74
N TYR A 8 -17.03 11.32 27.76
CA TYR A 8 -16.98 10.14 26.89
C TYR A 8 -16.77 8.81 27.64
N TRP A 9 -16.34 8.83 28.88
CA TRP A 9 -16.26 7.63 29.72
C TRP A 9 -17.60 7.23 30.33
N ASP A 10 -18.41 8.25 30.75
CA ASP A 10 -19.70 8.06 31.41
C ASP A 10 -20.81 7.86 30.37
N LEU A 11 -20.75 8.58 29.26
CA LEU A 11 -21.76 8.66 28.20
C LEU A 11 -21.16 8.29 26.82
N PRO A 12 -20.61 7.08 26.65
CA PRO A 12 -19.86 6.72 25.43
C PRO A 12 -20.73 6.67 24.17
N PHE A 13 -22.07 6.60 24.31
CA PHE A 13 -23.05 6.54 23.23
C PHE A 13 -23.72 7.88 22.92
N ASP A 14 -23.42 8.93 23.68
CA ASP A 14 -23.95 10.26 23.41
C ASP A 14 -23.26 10.85 22.18
N LYS A 15 -24.08 11.29 21.23
CA LYS A 15 -23.63 11.87 19.96
C LYS A 15 -23.43 13.37 20.05
N ALA A 16 -24.12 14.00 20.99
CA ALA A 16 -24.09 15.44 21.22
C ALA A 16 -24.08 15.75 22.72
N TYR A 17 -23.35 16.82 23.09
CA TYR A 17 -23.24 17.26 24.48
C TYR A 17 -23.02 18.78 24.55
N SER A 18 -23.79 19.50 25.37
CA SER A 18 -23.60 20.93 25.54
C SER A 18 -22.63 21.24 26.66
N THR A 19 -21.69 22.13 26.41
CA THR A 19 -20.61 22.50 27.32
C THR A 19 -20.18 23.96 27.10
N GLN A 20 -19.15 24.39 27.80
CA GLN A 20 -18.56 25.72 27.69
C GLN A 20 -17.09 25.67 27.32
N VAL A 21 -16.64 26.61 26.51
CA VAL A 21 -15.23 26.81 26.17
C VAL A 21 -14.51 27.44 27.36
N LEU A 22 -13.51 26.76 27.91
CA LEU A 22 -12.64 27.29 28.99
C LEU A 22 -11.56 28.21 28.43
N SER A 23 -10.89 27.78 27.36
CA SER A 23 -9.87 28.57 26.68
C SER A 23 -9.85 28.27 25.19
N ALA A 24 -9.43 29.28 24.42
CA ALA A 24 -9.14 29.14 23.00
C ALA A 24 -7.88 29.93 22.69
N GLU A 25 -7.01 29.39 21.87
CA GLU A 25 -5.77 30.02 21.44
C GLU A 25 -5.33 29.51 20.07
N PHE A 26 -4.61 30.33 19.33
CA PHE A 26 -3.90 29.92 18.14
C PHE A 26 -2.46 29.54 18.48
N LYS A 27 -2.08 28.30 18.24
CA LYS A 27 -0.73 27.79 18.43
C LYS A 27 -0.30 27.04 17.15
N ASP A 28 0.88 27.37 16.65
CA ASP A 28 1.43 26.78 15.41
C ASP A 28 0.46 26.88 14.21
N GLY A 29 -0.28 27.99 14.14
CA GLY A 29 -1.23 28.24 13.04
C GLY A 29 -2.58 27.51 13.18
N GLN A 30 -2.78 26.73 14.21
CA GLN A 30 -4.01 25.97 14.49
C GLN A 30 -4.78 26.55 15.69
N LEU A 31 -6.09 26.62 15.58
CA LEU A 31 -6.96 26.98 16.69
C LEU A 31 -7.13 25.80 17.62
N GLN A 32 -6.73 25.95 18.87
CA GLN A 32 -6.86 24.97 19.93
C GLN A 32 -7.90 25.45 20.93
N VAL A 33 -8.87 24.59 21.23
CA VAL A 33 -9.99 24.88 22.15
C VAL A 33 -9.97 23.88 23.30
N VAL A 34 -10.04 24.35 24.53
CA VAL A 34 -10.22 23.54 25.74
C VAL A 34 -11.66 23.71 26.22
N LEU A 35 -12.35 22.61 26.41
CA LEU A 35 -13.72 22.59 26.91
C LEU A 35 -13.76 22.24 28.40
N LYS A 36 -14.80 22.71 29.11
CA LYS A 36 -15.07 22.36 30.51
C LYS A 36 -15.34 20.86 30.65
N GLU A 37 -16.13 20.31 29.75
CA GLU A 37 -16.51 18.91 29.66
C GLU A 37 -16.51 18.51 28.19
N THR A 38 -16.12 17.26 27.85
CA THR A 38 -16.09 16.83 26.46
C THR A 38 -16.54 15.39 26.28
N ILE A 39 -17.30 15.15 25.19
CA ILE A 39 -17.62 13.81 24.70
C ILE A 39 -16.60 13.33 23.66
N PHE A 40 -15.69 14.19 23.19
CA PHE A 40 -14.63 13.80 22.26
C PHE A 40 -13.55 13.02 22.97
N HIS A 41 -13.26 11.81 22.50
CA HIS A 41 -12.14 11.01 22.97
C HIS A 41 -10.82 11.51 22.34
N PRO A 42 -9.80 11.82 23.14
CA PRO A 42 -8.48 12.20 22.62
C PRO A 42 -7.73 10.99 22.06
N GLU A 43 -6.77 11.25 21.18
CA GLU A 43 -5.84 10.22 20.73
C GLU A 43 -5.04 9.68 21.92
N GLY A 44 -5.05 8.36 22.11
CA GLY A 44 -4.34 7.74 23.22
C GLY A 44 -4.53 6.23 23.29
N GLY A 45 -3.58 5.53 23.92
CA GLY A 45 -3.68 4.08 24.12
C GLY A 45 -3.79 3.26 22.84
N GLY A 46 -3.30 3.77 21.70
CA GLY A 46 -3.42 3.12 20.39
C GLY A 46 -4.74 3.37 19.66
N GLN A 47 -5.67 4.12 20.25
CA GLN A 47 -6.92 4.55 19.60
C GLN A 47 -6.77 5.96 19.05
N PRO A 48 -7.14 6.23 17.77
CA PRO A 48 -7.24 7.57 17.21
C PRO A 48 -8.25 8.43 17.95
N SER A 49 -8.11 9.76 17.83
CA SER A 49 -9.09 10.70 18.38
C SER A 49 -10.38 10.67 17.60
N ASP A 50 -11.46 11.12 18.26
CA ASP A 50 -12.68 11.47 17.57
C ASP A 50 -12.49 12.70 16.69
N THR A 51 -13.40 12.84 15.74
CA THR A 51 -13.66 14.03 14.94
C THR A 51 -15.12 14.46 15.08
N GLY A 52 -15.45 15.66 14.59
CA GLY A 52 -16.83 16.15 14.63
C GLY A 52 -16.89 17.67 14.54
N VAL A 53 -17.86 18.26 15.23
CA VAL A 53 -18.15 19.69 15.14
C VAL A 53 -18.46 20.27 16.52
N LEU A 54 -18.00 21.50 16.80
CA LEU A 54 -18.50 22.34 17.87
C LEU A 54 -19.48 23.34 17.27
N ARG A 55 -20.75 23.30 17.70
CA ARG A 55 -21.77 24.26 17.30
C ARG A 55 -21.89 25.37 18.36
N LEU A 56 -21.61 26.59 17.96
CA LEU A 56 -21.80 27.76 18.80
C LEU A 56 -23.27 27.95 19.08
N GLN A 57 -23.64 28.27 20.34
CA GLN A 57 -25.04 28.53 20.72
C GLN A 57 -25.40 30.01 20.65
N ASP A 58 -24.41 30.91 20.75
CA ASP A 58 -24.61 32.36 20.74
C ASP A 58 -24.63 32.90 19.30
N GLN A 59 -25.78 33.47 18.89
CA GLN A 59 -25.99 34.01 17.55
C GLN A 59 -25.06 35.20 17.26
N SER A 60 -24.74 36.03 18.27
CA SER A 60 -23.87 37.18 18.09
C SER A 60 -22.43 36.76 17.74
N ILE A 61 -21.97 35.68 18.34
CA ILE A 61 -20.66 35.06 18.02
C ILE A 61 -20.68 34.44 16.62
N GLN A 62 -21.78 33.72 16.27
CA GLN A 62 -21.94 33.12 14.94
C GLN A 62 -21.90 34.20 13.83
N GLU A 63 -22.59 35.29 14.01
CA GLU A 63 -22.61 36.42 13.05
C GLU A 63 -21.19 37.00 12.86
N ARG A 64 -20.47 37.25 13.96
CA ARG A 64 -19.10 37.77 13.93
C ARG A 64 -18.09 36.80 13.31
N LEU A 65 -18.26 35.51 13.47
CA LEU A 65 -17.39 34.47 12.88
C LEU A 65 -17.83 34.04 11.47
N GLY A 66 -18.96 34.59 10.96
CA GLY A 66 -19.49 34.20 9.64
C GLY A 66 -20.01 32.76 9.59
N GLY A 67 -20.32 32.15 10.75
CA GLY A 67 -20.83 30.80 10.86
C GLY A 67 -20.83 30.25 12.28
N GLY A 68 -21.69 29.28 12.57
CA GLY A 68 -21.82 28.66 13.89
C GLY A 68 -21.12 27.31 14.09
N GLU A 69 -20.43 26.81 13.08
CA GLU A 69 -19.82 25.50 13.10
C GLU A 69 -18.28 25.59 13.05
N LEU A 70 -17.65 24.86 13.96
CA LEU A 70 -16.19 24.74 14.05
C LEU A 70 -15.85 23.26 13.92
N ALA A 71 -15.21 22.85 12.83
CA ALA A 71 -14.85 21.46 12.61
C ALA A 71 -13.71 21.03 13.52
N VAL A 72 -13.89 19.94 14.27
CA VAL A 72 -12.88 19.30 15.12
C VAL A 72 -12.20 18.20 14.30
N SER A 73 -10.94 18.40 13.96
CA SER A 73 -10.15 17.46 13.14
C SER A 73 -9.32 16.51 13.98
N LYS A 74 -8.94 16.90 15.19
CA LYS A 74 -8.10 16.11 16.09
C LYS A 74 -8.35 16.52 17.55
N VAL A 75 -8.17 15.58 18.47
CA VAL A 75 -8.24 15.81 19.90
C VAL A 75 -7.04 15.16 20.57
N LEU A 76 -6.34 15.91 21.43
CA LEU A 76 -5.17 15.43 22.17
C LEU A 76 -5.34 15.69 23.68
N GLU A 77 -4.70 14.86 24.49
CA GLU A 77 -4.62 15.04 25.94
C GLU A 77 -3.27 15.68 26.29
N GLU A 78 -3.30 16.79 27.02
CA GLU A 78 -2.12 17.48 27.57
C GLU A 78 -2.31 17.71 29.07
N GLY A 79 -1.76 16.82 29.88
CA GLY A 79 -1.94 16.82 31.33
C GLY A 79 -3.40 16.56 31.71
N ASP A 80 -4.06 17.54 32.38
CA ASP A 80 -5.47 17.47 32.79
C ASP A 80 -6.43 18.10 31.76
N LYS A 81 -5.90 18.64 30.66
CA LYS A 81 -6.66 19.30 29.60
C LYS A 81 -6.83 18.42 28.38
N ILE A 82 -7.95 18.59 27.71
CA ILE A 82 -8.18 17.99 26.40
C ILE A 82 -8.27 19.11 25.37
N LEU A 83 -7.30 19.08 24.41
CA LEU A 83 -7.13 20.06 23.35
C LEU A 83 -7.91 19.59 22.12
N HIS A 84 -8.87 20.43 21.66
CA HIS A 84 -9.61 20.20 20.42
C HIS A 84 -9.00 21.09 19.33
N PHE A 85 -8.47 20.47 18.29
CA PHE A 85 -7.91 21.16 17.11
C PHE A 85 -9.05 21.49 16.15
N VAL A 86 -9.29 22.77 16.00
CA VAL A 86 -10.51 23.28 15.37
C VAL A 86 -10.17 24.10 14.13
N SER A 87 -10.95 23.94 13.07
CA SER A 87 -10.90 24.80 11.89
C SER A 87 -12.18 25.61 11.73
N LEU A 88 -12.00 26.87 11.36
CA LEU A 88 -13.08 27.77 10.97
C LEU A 88 -13.49 27.47 9.53
N SER A 89 -14.76 27.67 9.19
CA SER A 89 -15.18 27.62 7.80
C SER A 89 -14.43 28.68 6.96
N PRO A 90 -14.20 28.45 5.65
CA PRO A 90 -13.52 29.45 4.79
C PRO A 90 -14.21 30.81 4.80
N THR A 91 -15.52 30.86 4.94
CA THR A 91 -16.32 32.08 5.09
C THR A 91 -16.05 32.80 6.41
N ALA A 92 -15.86 32.08 7.50
CA ALA A 92 -15.54 32.62 8.81
C ALA A 92 -14.14 33.24 8.83
N LEU A 93 -13.18 32.62 8.16
CA LEU A 93 -11.82 33.14 8.04
C LEU A 93 -11.76 34.42 7.17
N ALA A 94 -12.58 34.48 6.12
CA ALA A 94 -12.67 35.66 5.24
C ALA A 94 -13.37 36.86 5.93
N ALA A 95 -14.41 36.61 6.72
CA ALA A 95 -15.12 37.67 7.47
C ALA A 95 -14.21 38.32 8.52
N SER A 96 -13.42 37.53 9.25
CA SER A 96 -12.47 38.05 10.24
C SER A 96 -11.31 38.86 9.62
N LEU A 97 -11.02 38.65 8.32
CA LEU A 97 -9.98 39.39 7.59
C LEU A 97 -10.51 40.70 6.98
N THR A 98 -11.84 40.82 6.75
CA THR A 98 -12.43 42.03 6.12
C THR A 98 -12.73 43.14 7.13
N GLU A 99 -13.12 42.84 8.36
CA GLU A 99 -13.35 43.86 9.39
C GLU A 99 -12.09 44.62 9.82
N THR A 100 -10.93 43.91 9.83
CA THR A 100 -9.63 44.57 10.11
C THR A 100 -9.19 45.53 9.00
N ALA A 101 -9.62 45.30 7.76
CA ALA A 101 -9.29 46.20 6.63
C ALA A 101 -10.13 47.50 6.62
N GLU A 102 -11.33 47.49 7.18
CA GLU A 102 -12.13 48.71 7.28
C GLU A 102 -11.75 49.61 8.46
N THR A 103 -11.35 49.03 9.60
CA THR A 103 -10.85 49.81 10.75
C THR A 103 -9.52 50.49 10.49
N THR A 104 -8.68 49.94 9.62
CA THR A 104 -7.38 50.55 9.25
C THR A 104 -7.54 51.64 8.20
N ARG A 105 -8.62 51.66 7.40
CA ARG A 105 -8.85 52.69 6.36
C ARG A 105 -9.34 54.04 6.88
N THR A 106 -9.79 54.14 8.12
CA THR A 106 -10.23 55.36 8.74
C THR A 106 -9.15 56.09 9.51
N ALA A 107 -7.94 55.52 9.70
CA ALA A 107 -6.86 56.12 10.48
C ALA A 107 -5.72 56.75 9.64
N ASP A 108 -5.55 56.45 8.36
CA ASP A 108 -4.43 56.98 7.54
C ASP A 108 -4.93 57.84 6.37
N ARG A 109 -5.16 59.11 6.70
CA ARG A 109 -5.11 60.21 5.72
C ARG A 109 -4.03 61.19 6.18
N GLU A 110 -2.80 60.81 5.99
CA GLU A 110 -1.69 61.74 5.74
C GLU A 110 -0.42 60.95 5.37
N GLY A 111 0.13 61.30 4.22
CA GLY A 111 1.08 60.58 3.41
C GLY A 111 2.41 60.19 4.01
N THR A 112 2.94 59.15 3.43
CA THR A 112 4.32 59.08 2.89
C THR A 112 4.52 57.77 2.11
N THR A 113 5.10 57.86 0.93
CA THR A 113 5.52 56.75 0.07
C THR A 113 6.72 56.04 0.68
N GLY A 114 6.56 54.76 0.98
CA GLY A 114 7.66 53.89 1.37
C GLY A 114 7.23 52.43 1.10
N THR A 115 7.83 51.84 0.07
CA THR A 115 7.75 50.41 -0.18
C THR A 115 8.47 49.65 0.93
N ALA A 116 7.74 48.91 1.73
CA ALA A 116 8.30 47.92 2.66
C ALA A 116 7.51 46.64 2.54
N ASP A 117 8.22 45.56 2.28
CA ASP A 117 7.74 44.20 2.30
C ASP A 117 7.07 43.88 3.65
N THR A 118 5.74 43.65 3.64
CA THR A 118 4.99 43.23 4.81
C THR A 118 4.22 41.94 4.50
N GLU A 119 4.96 40.87 4.28
CA GLU A 119 4.44 39.53 4.46
C GLU A 119 4.65 39.11 5.93
N GLY A 120 3.62 39.14 6.76
CA GLY A 120 3.72 38.49 8.07
C GLY A 120 2.93 39.02 9.26
N THR A 121 2.35 40.22 9.23
CA THR A 121 1.76 40.82 10.46
C THR A 121 0.28 41.14 10.43
N ALA A 122 -0.41 41.07 9.31
CA ALA A 122 -1.82 41.46 9.21
C ALA A 122 -2.82 40.34 9.70
N GLY A 123 -2.37 39.09 9.92
CA GLY A 123 -3.23 37.98 10.34
C GLY A 123 -3.28 37.70 11.86
N THR A 124 -2.39 38.29 12.63
CA THR A 124 -2.24 37.99 14.07
C THR A 124 -3.37 38.61 14.93
N PRO A 125 -3.77 39.88 14.74
CA PRO A 125 -4.85 40.47 15.55
C PRO A 125 -6.20 39.81 15.35
N ALA A 126 -6.52 39.40 14.11
CA ALA A 126 -7.78 38.71 13.81
C ALA A 126 -7.89 37.33 14.49
N ARG A 127 -6.78 36.61 14.61
CA ARG A 127 -6.72 35.30 15.29
C ARG A 127 -6.91 35.43 16.80
N GLU A 128 -6.29 36.41 17.41
CA GLU A 128 -6.47 36.70 18.86
C GLU A 128 -7.89 37.12 19.17
N GLU A 129 -8.56 37.87 18.31
CA GLU A 129 -9.95 38.26 18.45
C GLU A 129 -10.89 37.05 18.37
N VAL A 130 -10.69 36.15 17.40
CA VAL A 130 -11.45 34.88 17.31
C VAL A 130 -11.29 34.05 18.58
N ALA A 131 -10.07 33.89 19.07
CA ALA A 131 -9.83 33.18 20.32
C ALA A 131 -10.48 33.83 21.52
N ALA A 132 -10.50 35.16 21.60
CA ALA A 132 -11.16 35.93 22.65
C ALA A 132 -12.69 35.75 22.63
N LEU A 133 -13.31 35.75 21.44
CA LEU A 133 -14.75 35.54 21.25
C LEU A 133 -15.20 34.16 21.69
N LEU A 134 -14.37 33.14 21.49
CA LEU A 134 -14.70 31.76 21.85
C LEU A 134 -14.57 31.49 23.34
N ARG A 135 -13.81 32.26 24.10
CA ARG A 135 -13.64 32.05 25.55
C ARG A 135 -14.98 32.31 26.29
N GLY A 136 -15.42 31.32 27.03
CA GLY A 136 -16.68 31.37 27.77
C GLY A 136 -17.92 31.10 26.91
N ALA A 137 -17.78 30.91 25.59
CA ALA A 137 -18.89 30.60 24.72
C ALA A 137 -19.49 29.22 25.06
N ASN A 138 -20.83 29.14 24.98
CA ASN A 138 -21.54 27.88 25.06
C ASN A 138 -21.54 27.21 23.68
N VAL A 139 -21.19 25.91 23.68
CA VAL A 139 -21.09 25.08 22.46
C VAL A 139 -21.83 23.77 22.67
N THR A 140 -22.32 23.22 21.58
CA THR A 140 -22.75 21.82 21.51
C THR A 140 -21.69 21.04 20.75
N CYS A 141 -21.06 20.07 21.40
CA CYS A 141 -20.20 19.07 20.81
C CYS A 141 -21.05 18.08 20.01
N GLU A 142 -20.73 17.82 18.77
CA GLU A 142 -21.33 16.74 17.96
C GLU A 142 -20.21 15.91 17.37
N ILE A 143 -20.11 14.63 17.78
CA ILE A 143 -19.07 13.73 17.31
C ILE A 143 -19.47 13.07 15.98
N ASP A 144 -18.47 12.72 15.15
CA ASP A 144 -18.68 11.78 14.05
C ASP A 144 -19.00 10.41 14.66
N TRP A 145 -20.28 10.09 14.71
CA TRP A 145 -20.75 8.87 15.33
C TRP A 145 -20.31 7.60 14.59
N ASP A 146 -20.24 7.66 13.27
CA ASP A 146 -19.85 6.49 12.47
C ASP A 146 -18.38 6.15 12.74
N LEU A 147 -17.51 7.15 12.81
CA LEU A 147 -16.12 6.97 13.23
C LEU A 147 -16.01 6.45 14.66
N ARG A 148 -16.69 7.11 15.62
CA ARG A 148 -16.68 6.72 17.03
C ARG A 148 -17.11 5.27 17.22
N PHE A 149 -18.23 4.87 16.65
CA PHE A 149 -18.77 3.54 16.79
C PHE A 149 -17.87 2.49 16.15
N ASP A 150 -17.31 2.79 14.99
CA ASP A 150 -16.31 1.95 14.35
C ASP A 150 -15.07 1.75 15.25
N LEU A 151 -14.51 2.82 15.83
CA LEU A 151 -13.38 2.73 16.76
C LEU A 151 -13.72 1.89 18.00
N MET A 152 -14.94 2.05 18.56
CA MET A 152 -15.42 1.24 19.68
C MET A 152 -15.52 -0.24 19.33
N GLN A 153 -16.01 -0.59 18.12
CA GLN A 153 -16.05 -1.97 17.63
C GLN A 153 -14.65 -2.57 17.53
N GLN A 154 -13.72 -1.83 16.91
CA GLN A 154 -12.34 -2.30 16.73
C GLN A 154 -11.65 -2.48 18.09
N HIS A 155 -11.77 -1.51 18.99
CA HIS A 155 -11.09 -1.54 20.29
C HIS A 155 -11.62 -2.65 21.19
N THR A 156 -12.95 -2.79 21.28
CA THR A 156 -13.55 -3.88 22.06
C THR A 156 -13.22 -5.25 21.44
N GLY A 157 -13.26 -5.35 20.11
CA GLY A 157 -12.85 -6.56 19.40
C GLY A 157 -11.38 -6.94 19.64
N GLN A 158 -10.48 -5.95 19.76
CA GLN A 158 -9.10 -6.17 20.15
C GLN A 158 -8.99 -6.80 21.54
N HIS A 159 -9.72 -6.29 22.54
CA HIS A 159 -9.74 -6.88 23.89
C HIS A 159 -10.19 -8.35 23.84
N ILE A 160 -11.29 -8.63 23.16
CA ILE A 160 -11.83 -10.00 23.03
C ILE A 160 -10.80 -10.92 22.34
N LEU A 161 -10.23 -10.49 21.21
CA LEU A 161 -9.29 -11.29 20.45
C LEU A 161 -7.99 -11.53 21.21
N SER A 162 -7.44 -10.51 21.86
CA SER A 162 -6.24 -10.63 22.71
C SER A 162 -6.45 -11.61 23.86
N ARG A 163 -7.61 -11.56 24.50
CA ARG A 163 -7.92 -12.49 25.58
C ARG A 163 -8.11 -13.92 25.06
N ALA A 164 -8.71 -14.11 23.89
CA ALA A 164 -8.85 -15.43 23.27
C ALA A 164 -7.46 -16.02 22.90
N PHE A 165 -6.52 -15.22 22.40
CA PHE A 165 -5.13 -15.66 22.20
C PHE A 165 -4.45 -16.08 23.49
N GLU A 166 -4.63 -15.32 24.56
CA GLU A 166 -4.06 -15.63 25.86
C GLU A 166 -4.69 -16.90 26.46
N GLU A 167 -6.02 -17.06 26.35
CA GLU A 167 -6.75 -18.21 26.88
C GLU A 167 -6.36 -19.54 26.19
N LEU A 168 -6.25 -19.53 24.86
CA LEU A 168 -6.06 -20.76 24.09
C LEU A 168 -4.59 -21.10 23.81
N LEU A 169 -3.70 -20.11 23.76
CA LEU A 169 -2.31 -20.29 23.32
C LEU A 169 -1.27 -19.70 24.29
N ASP A 170 -1.70 -19.16 25.43
CA ASP A 170 -0.84 -18.38 26.35
C ASP A 170 -0.08 -17.25 25.62
N ALA A 171 -0.66 -16.74 24.53
CA ALA A 171 -0.06 -15.76 23.65
C ALA A 171 -0.41 -14.34 24.12
N LYS A 172 0.52 -13.70 24.83
CA LYS A 172 0.33 -12.33 25.34
C LYS A 172 0.45 -11.31 24.22
N THR A 173 -0.48 -10.35 24.20
CA THR A 173 -0.40 -9.17 23.35
C THR A 173 0.62 -8.19 23.94
N VAL A 174 1.64 -7.84 23.16
CA VAL A 174 2.72 -6.89 23.53
C VAL A 174 2.66 -5.59 22.76
N GLY A 175 1.86 -5.51 21.69
CA GLY A 175 1.64 -4.32 20.89
C GLY A 175 0.22 -4.28 20.33
N PHE A 176 -0.29 -3.07 20.15
CA PHE A 176 -1.61 -2.80 19.57
C PHE A 176 -1.55 -1.52 18.76
N HIS A 177 -2.14 -1.55 17.57
CA HIS A 177 -2.30 -0.37 16.73
C HIS A 177 -3.63 -0.43 15.99
N LEU A 178 -4.40 0.65 16.08
CA LEU A 178 -5.67 0.83 15.41
C LEU A 178 -5.50 1.89 14.31
N SER A 179 -5.51 1.46 13.05
CA SER A 179 -5.51 2.35 11.89
C SER A 179 -6.93 2.59 11.37
N GLU A 180 -7.07 3.39 10.32
CA GLU A 180 -8.37 3.65 9.68
C GLU A 180 -8.96 2.42 8.98
N GLU A 181 -8.13 1.50 8.47
CA GLU A 181 -8.58 0.36 7.66
C GLU A 181 -8.57 -0.97 8.40
N TYR A 182 -7.62 -1.18 9.30
CA TYR A 182 -7.42 -2.44 10.00
C TYR A 182 -6.87 -2.23 11.41
N VAL A 183 -6.84 -3.30 12.16
CA VAL A 183 -6.25 -3.32 13.50
C VAL A 183 -5.15 -4.37 13.54
N THR A 184 -4.07 -4.09 14.26
CA THR A 184 -3.02 -5.07 14.53
C THR A 184 -2.81 -5.32 16.00
N ILE A 185 -2.52 -6.57 16.35
CA ILE A 185 -1.93 -6.95 17.63
C ILE A 185 -0.63 -7.69 17.40
N ASP A 186 0.36 -7.42 18.22
CA ASP A 186 1.63 -8.13 18.24
C ASP A 186 1.62 -9.12 19.42
N LEU A 187 1.85 -10.39 19.11
CA LEU A 187 1.82 -11.50 20.05
C LEU A 187 3.24 -11.98 20.36
N ALA A 188 3.52 -12.23 21.63
CA ALA A 188 4.82 -12.74 22.11
C ALA A 188 4.93 -14.27 21.92
N ILE A 189 4.74 -14.76 20.69
CA ILE A 189 4.88 -16.17 20.31
C ILE A 189 5.75 -16.31 19.05
N PRO A 190 6.51 -17.39 18.90
CA PRO A 190 7.45 -17.55 17.79
C PRO A 190 6.76 -17.78 16.43
N SER A 191 5.56 -18.36 16.42
CA SER A 191 4.77 -18.66 15.23
C SER A 191 3.31 -18.85 15.58
N LEU A 192 2.44 -18.69 14.59
CA LEU A 192 1.00 -18.94 14.67
C LEU A 192 0.59 -19.73 13.41
N SER A 193 -0.04 -20.88 13.60
CA SER A 193 -0.59 -21.67 12.49
C SER A 193 -1.95 -21.09 12.07
N GLU A 194 -2.36 -21.35 10.81
CA GLU A 194 -3.70 -20.96 10.33
C GLU A 194 -4.81 -21.68 11.12
N GLU A 195 -4.57 -22.92 11.54
CA GLU A 195 -5.51 -23.70 12.35
C GLU A 195 -5.70 -23.09 13.75
N ASP A 196 -4.62 -22.72 14.43
CA ASP A 196 -4.69 -22.06 15.73
C ASP A 196 -5.33 -20.68 15.62
N ALA A 197 -5.02 -19.93 14.58
CA ALA A 197 -5.65 -18.64 14.32
C ALA A 197 -7.16 -18.76 14.10
N ALA A 198 -7.60 -19.78 13.36
CA ALA A 198 -9.02 -20.07 13.15
C ALA A 198 -9.71 -20.45 14.47
N ARG A 199 -9.10 -21.28 15.30
CA ARG A 199 -9.63 -21.64 16.63
C ARG A 199 -9.79 -20.44 17.55
N VAL A 200 -8.82 -19.53 17.55
CA VAL A 200 -8.88 -18.28 18.33
C VAL A 200 -9.94 -17.34 17.78
N GLU A 201 -10.04 -17.22 16.46
CA GLU A 201 -11.08 -16.42 15.79
C GLU A 201 -12.48 -16.94 16.14
N ASP A 202 -12.69 -18.25 16.09
CA ASP A 202 -13.96 -18.89 16.46
C ASP A 202 -14.31 -18.60 17.93
N ARG A 203 -13.32 -18.72 18.85
CA ARG A 203 -13.51 -18.42 20.26
C ARG A 203 -13.87 -16.94 20.50
N ALA A 204 -13.19 -16.05 19.82
CA ALA A 204 -13.49 -14.61 19.91
C ALA A 204 -14.93 -14.32 19.42
N ASN A 205 -15.34 -14.91 18.31
CA ASN A 205 -16.69 -14.74 17.78
C ASN A 205 -17.78 -15.43 18.65
N GLU A 206 -17.46 -16.52 19.34
CA GLU A 206 -18.37 -17.10 20.35
C GLU A 206 -18.69 -16.06 21.45
N ILE A 207 -17.67 -15.35 21.96
CA ILE A 207 -17.85 -14.28 22.95
C ILE A 207 -18.68 -13.13 22.39
N VAL A 208 -18.47 -12.75 21.13
CA VAL A 208 -19.30 -11.74 20.44
C VAL A 208 -20.76 -12.17 20.40
N PHE A 209 -21.04 -13.39 19.95
CA PHE A 209 -22.42 -13.91 19.79
C PHE A 209 -23.17 -14.09 21.11
N ARG A 210 -22.45 -14.30 22.21
CA ARG A 210 -23.06 -14.36 23.56
C ARG A 210 -23.60 -13.01 24.05
N SER A 211 -23.25 -11.89 23.39
CA SER A 211 -23.72 -10.55 23.73
C SER A 211 -23.49 -10.19 25.20
N ILE A 212 -22.30 -10.44 25.71
CA ILE A 212 -21.91 -10.22 27.10
C ILE A 212 -21.79 -8.71 27.37
N PRO A 213 -22.23 -8.20 28.56
CA PRO A 213 -22.07 -6.80 28.91
C PRO A 213 -20.60 -6.35 28.94
N VAL A 214 -20.34 -5.17 28.38
CA VAL A 214 -19.05 -4.48 28.47
C VAL A 214 -19.23 -3.21 29.26
N PHE A 215 -18.45 -3.03 30.31
CA PHE A 215 -18.55 -1.89 31.22
C PHE A 215 -17.19 -1.52 31.80
N ALA A 216 -17.06 -0.31 32.33
CA ALA A 216 -15.83 0.13 32.96
C ALA A 216 -16.06 0.42 34.45
N LYS A 217 -15.00 0.26 35.23
CA LYS A 217 -14.93 0.69 36.64
C LYS A 217 -13.62 1.42 36.89
N GLU A 218 -13.65 2.45 37.73
CA GLU A 218 -12.47 3.15 38.19
C GLU A 218 -12.04 2.62 39.56
N TYR A 219 -10.74 2.49 39.72
CA TYR A 219 -10.11 2.03 40.95
C TYR A 219 -8.98 2.98 41.34
N GLU A 220 -8.88 3.30 42.63
CA GLU A 220 -7.68 3.87 43.18
C GLU A 220 -6.54 2.83 43.07
N ALA A 221 -5.31 3.26 42.78
CA ALA A 221 -4.18 2.37 42.52
C ALA A 221 -3.93 1.30 43.62
N GLY A 222 -4.25 1.62 44.88
CA GLY A 222 -4.16 0.69 46.00
C GLY A 222 -5.32 -0.29 46.16
N LYS A 223 -6.42 -0.12 45.42
CA LYS A 223 -7.66 -0.93 45.54
C LYS A 223 -7.97 -1.81 44.32
N LEU A 224 -7.01 -1.94 43.40
CA LEU A 224 -7.14 -2.85 42.27
C LEU A 224 -7.24 -4.30 42.73
N PRO A 225 -8.16 -5.12 42.13
CA PRO A 225 -8.16 -6.58 42.31
C PRO A 225 -6.82 -7.18 41.88
N GLU A 226 -6.36 -8.21 42.61
CA GLU A 226 -5.01 -8.76 42.44
C GLU A 226 -4.75 -9.32 41.03
N GLU A 227 -5.77 -9.91 40.41
CA GLU A 227 -5.76 -10.46 39.06
C GLU A 227 -5.49 -9.38 37.97
N ILE A 228 -5.93 -8.12 38.25
CA ILE A 228 -5.72 -7.00 37.33
C ILE A 228 -4.34 -6.38 37.53
N ARG A 229 -3.81 -6.36 38.73
CA ARG A 229 -2.50 -5.78 39.06
C ARG A 229 -1.34 -6.41 38.31
N THR A 230 -1.40 -7.70 38.03
CA THR A 230 -0.33 -8.41 37.31
C THR A 230 -0.19 -7.99 35.83
N ARG A 231 -1.16 -7.28 35.28
CA ARG A 231 -1.21 -6.87 33.86
C ARG A 231 -0.87 -5.40 33.62
N LEU A 232 -0.69 -4.58 34.67
CA LEU A 232 -0.61 -3.13 34.54
C LEU A 232 0.70 -2.55 35.09
N PRO A 233 1.32 -1.58 34.37
CA PRO A 233 2.27 -0.66 34.94
C PRO A 233 1.49 0.31 35.85
N ILE A 234 1.66 0.17 37.19
CA ILE A 234 0.95 0.97 38.18
C ILE A 234 1.67 2.29 38.36
N SER A 235 1.27 3.36 37.70
CA SER A 235 1.80 4.71 37.92
C SER A 235 0.72 5.79 38.06
N ALA A 236 -0.56 5.48 37.80
CA ALA A 236 -1.66 6.44 37.90
C ALA A 236 -2.41 6.33 39.23
N GLU A 237 -2.85 7.46 39.83
CA GLU A 237 -3.65 7.49 41.05
C GLU A 237 -5.00 6.80 40.88
N ASN A 238 -5.66 6.97 39.71
CA ASN A 238 -6.91 6.31 39.32
C ASN A 238 -6.71 5.51 38.06
N ILE A 239 -7.15 4.28 38.06
CA ILE A 239 -7.03 3.34 36.95
C ILE A 239 -8.43 2.92 36.50
N ARG A 240 -8.75 3.23 35.25
CA ARG A 240 -9.97 2.76 34.59
C ARG A 240 -9.75 1.35 34.06
N VAL A 241 -10.61 0.41 34.46
CA VAL A 241 -10.58 -1.00 34.02
C VAL A 241 -11.85 -1.28 33.23
N VAL A 242 -11.68 -1.80 32.03
CA VAL A 242 -12.76 -2.25 31.15
C VAL A 242 -12.95 -3.75 31.32
N TYR A 243 -14.18 -4.16 31.54
CA TYR A 243 -14.61 -5.53 31.72
C TYR A 243 -15.43 -6.00 30.51
N VAL A 244 -15.16 -7.20 30.05
CA VAL A 244 -15.98 -7.95 29.12
C VAL A 244 -16.63 -9.10 29.89
N GLY A 245 -17.67 -8.80 30.66
CA GLY A 245 -18.26 -9.72 31.63
C GLY A 245 -17.19 -10.29 32.56
N ASP A 246 -17.17 -11.63 32.65
CA ASP A 246 -16.14 -12.41 33.37
C ASP A 246 -15.01 -12.90 32.45
N PHE A 247 -15.07 -12.57 31.13
CA PHE A 247 -14.12 -13.07 30.13
C PHE A 247 -12.78 -12.28 30.15
N ASP A 248 -12.83 -10.95 30.24
CA ASP A 248 -11.64 -10.10 30.26
C ASP A 248 -11.80 -8.92 31.23
N ALA A 249 -10.68 -8.51 31.82
CA ALA A 249 -10.58 -7.31 32.64
C ALA A 249 -9.22 -6.63 32.40
N CYS A 250 -9.23 -5.48 31.72
CA CYS A 250 -8.02 -4.81 31.27
C CYS A 250 -8.08 -3.30 31.55
N ALA A 251 -6.96 -2.71 31.99
CA ALA A 251 -6.88 -1.25 32.08
C ALA A 251 -6.93 -0.64 30.70
N CYS A 252 -7.85 0.29 30.52
CA CYS A 252 -8.05 0.94 29.23
C CYS A 252 -8.73 2.30 29.40
N GLY A 253 -8.13 3.33 28.77
CA GLY A 253 -8.70 4.69 28.69
C GLY A 253 -9.60 4.93 27.49
N GLY A 254 -9.67 3.97 26.55
CA GLY A 254 -10.42 4.11 25.31
C GLY A 254 -11.94 3.96 25.43
N THR A 255 -12.62 4.13 24.31
CA THR A 255 -14.08 3.95 24.23
C THR A 255 -14.44 2.55 23.77
N HIS A 256 -15.50 2.01 24.35
CA HIS A 256 -15.96 0.63 24.11
C HIS A 256 -17.46 0.57 23.87
N VAL A 257 -17.90 -0.47 23.16
CA VAL A 257 -19.33 -0.81 23.07
C VAL A 257 -19.85 -1.29 24.45
N THR A 258 -21.17 -1.31 24.64
CA THR A 258 -21.77 -1.73 25.92
C THR A 258 -22.10 -3.22 25.95
N SER A 259 -21.98 -3.91 24.82
CA SER A 259 -22.19 -5.36 24.71
C SER A 259 -21.29 -5.92 23.60
N THR A 260 -20.76 -7.12 23.82
CA THR A 260 -19.92 -7.79 22.81
C THR A 260 -20.63 -8.01 21.47
N GLY A 261 -21.94 -8.19 21.48
CA GLY A 261 -22.74 -8.31 20.24
C GLY A 261 -22.67 -7.09 19.33
N GLN A 262 -22.39 -5.91 19.86
CA GLN A 262 -22.20 -4.68 19.07
C GLN A 262 -20.84 -4.61 18.36
N VAL A 263 -19.86 -5.45 18.71
CA VAL A 263 -18.58 -5.56 18.01
C VAL A 263 -18.79 -6.07 16.58
N GLY A 264 -19.78 -6.94 16.39
CA GLY A 264 -19.98 -7.66 15.15
C GLY A 264 -18.91 -8.71 14.91
N LEU A 265 -18.81 -9.22 13.69
CA LEU A 265 -17.84 -10.26 13.34
C LEU A 265 -16.40 -9.77 13.56
N ILE A 266 -15.58 -10.58 14.22
CA ILE A 266 -14.13 -10.44 14.30
C ILE A 266 -13.52 -11.35 13.24
N LYS A 267 -12.73 -10.80 12.32
CA LYS A 267 -12.06 -11.57 11.26
C LYS A 267 -10.56 -11.31 11.24
N ILE A 268 -9.78 -12.37 11.44
CA ILE A 268 -8.33 -12.35 11.18
C ILE A 268 -8.13 -12.39 9.68
N ASN A 269 -7.39 -11.38 9.16
CA ASN A 269 -7.17 -11.23 7.73
C ASN A 269 -5.77 -11.68 7.30
N GLN A 270 -4.75 -11.47 8.16
CA GLN A 270 -3.36 -11.73 7.83
C GLN A 270 -2.55 -12.02 9.08
N ILE A 271 -1.55 -12.85 8.93
CA ILE A 271 -0.59 -13.22 9.97
C ILE A 271 0.81 -12.97 9.41
N ASP A 272 1.56 -12.08 10.05
CA ASP A 272 2.89 -11.67 9.64
C ASP A 272 3.91 -11.98 10.73
N ARG A 273 5.17 -12.13 10.33
CA ARG A 273 6.28 -12.11 11.29
C ARG A 273 6.55 -10.68 11.74
N ALA A 274 6.64 -10.48 13.05
CA ALA A 274 7.02 -9.21 13.65
C ALA A 274 8.33 -9.35 14.44
N HIS A 275 8.95 -8.21 14.79
CA HIS A 275 10.16 -8.21 15.60
C HIS A 275 9.85 -8.80 16.98
N GLY A 276 10.35 -9.99 17.26
CA GLY A 276 10.13 -10.70 18.54
C GLY A 276 8.83 -11.51 18.66
N GLY A 277 8.06 -11.68 17.56
CA GLY A 277 6.81 -12.45 17.61
C GLY A 277 6.03 -12.47 16.31
N VAL A 278 4.72 -12.54 16.46
CA VAL A 278 3.75 -12.60 15.35
C VAL A 278 2.83 -11.39 15.39
N ARG A 279 2.64 -10.74 14.25
CA ARG A 279 1.62 -9.69 14.05
C ARG A 279 0.37 -10.28 13.42
N VAL A 280 -0.75 -10.07 14.07
CA VAL A 280 -2.07 -10.44 13.57
C VAL A 280 -2.81 -9.18 13.11
N VAL A 281 -3.22 -9.17 11.85
CA VAL A 281 -4.07 -8.13 11.24
C VAL A 281 -5.51 -8.62 11.24
N PHE A 282 -6.40 -7.82 11.78
CA PHE A 282 -7.83 -8.19 11.87
C PHE A 282 -8.75 -6.99 11.65
N ARG A 283 -10.03 -7.26 11.47
CA ARG A 283 -11.10 -6.28 11.35
C ARG A 283 -12.31 -6.74 12.13
N CYS A 284 -13.06 -5.79 12.67
CA CYS A 284 -14.31 -6.05 13.37
C CYS A 284 -15.50 -5.36 12.68
N GLY A 285 -16.71 -5.88 12.90
CA GLY A 285 -17.98 -5.24 12.55
C GLY A 285 -18.07 -4.77 11.10
N ASN A 286 -18.37 -3.49 10.93
CA ASN A 286 -18.54 -2.92 9.60
C ASN A 286 -17.28 -2.97 8.72
N ARG A 287 -16.08 -2.92 9.32
CA ARG A 287 -14.83 -3.10 8.54
C ARG A 287 -14.72 -4.50 7.98
N ALA A 288 -15.02 -5.52 8.79
CA ALA A 288 -15.05 -6.90 8.35
C ALA A 288 -16.09 -7.14 7.25
N LEU A 289 -17.27 -6.55 7.36
CA LEU A 289 -18.32 -6.64 6.34
C LEU A 289 -17.93 -5.95 5.03
N ARG A 290 -17.29 -4.77 5.08
CA ARG A 290 -16.77 -4.09 3.88
C ARG A 290 -15.68 -4.92 3.19
N ASP A 291 -14.75 -5.48 3.95
CA ASP A 291 -13.68 -6.36 3.45
C ASP A 291 -14.27 -7.62 2.78
N TYR A 292 -15.26 -8.25 3.41
CA TYR A 292 -15.95 -9.40 2.84
C TYR A 292 -16.64 -9.07 1.52
N ARG A 293 -17.41 -7.97 1.45
CA ARG A 293 -18.08 -7.52 0.21
C ARG A 293 -17.09 -7.26 -0.92
N GLN A 294 -15.95 -6.66 -0.61
CA GLN A 294 -14.91 -6.40 -1.60
C GLN A 294 -14.30 -7.70 -2.15
N LYS A 295 -13.96 -8.63 -1.27
CA LYS A 295 -13.42 -9.95 -1.65
C LYS A 295 -14.42 -10.77 -2.45
N GLU A 296 -15.68 -10.77 -2.04
CA GLU A 296 -16.78 -11.45 -2.74
C GLU A 296 -16.96 -10.86 -4.15
N ARG A 297 -16.92 -9.54 -4.28
CA ARG A 297 -16.99 -8.88 -5.59
C ARG A 297 -15.85 -9.33 -6.52
N PHE A 298 -14.60 -9.27 -6.07
CA PHE A 298 -13.46 -9.68 -6.88
C PHE A 298 -13.52 -11.17 -7.25
N LEU A 299 -13.92 -12.02 -6.31
CA LEU A 299 -14.09 -13.44 -6.57
C LEU A 299 -15.19 -13.70 -7.61
N SER A 300 -16.33 -13.02 -7.49
CA SER A 300 -17.44 -13.10 -8.46
C SER A 300 -17.03 -12.58 -9.85
N GLU A 301 -16.30 -11.48 -9.93
CA GLU A 301 -15.78 -10.95 -11.20
C GLU A 301 -14.80 -11.94 -11.86
N THR A 302 -13.88 -12.51 -11.07
CA THR A 302 -12.93 -13.52 -11.54
C THR A 302 -13.65 -14.79 -12.03
N ALA A 303 -14.65 -15.26 -11.30
CA ALA A 303 -15.47 -16.41 -11.68
C ALA A 303 -16.18 -16.19 -13.03
N LYS A 304 -16.71 -14.99 -13.25
CA LYS A 304 -17.32 -14.60 -14.56
C LYS A 304 -16.31 -14.61 -15.70
N ILE A 305 -15.12 -14.03 -15.52
CA ILE A 305 -14.04 -14.05 -16.53
C ILE A 305 -13.70 -15.48 -16.92
N LEU A 306 -13.60 -16.36 -15.93
CA LEU A 306 -13.26 -17.77 -16.13
C LEU A 306 -14.46 -18.62 -16.59
N SER A 307 -15.68 -18.07 -16.63
CA SER A 307 -16.93 -18.80 -16.89
C SER A 307 -17.09 -20.02 -15.95
N GLN A 308 -16.78 -19.84 -14.69
CA GLN A 308 -16.82 -20.88 -13.65
C GLN A 308 -17.67 -20.44 -12.46
N SER A 309 -18.02 -21.40 -11.56
CA SER A 309 -18.52 -21.07 -10.23
C SER A 309 -17.37 -20.51 -9.38
N TRP A 310 -17.70 -19.70 -8.38
CA TRP A 310 -16.69 -19.15 -7.46
C TRP A 310 -15.87 -20.23 -6.74
N THR A 311 -16.47 -21.37 -6.42
CA THR A 311 -15.80 -22.51 -5.80
C THR A 311 -14.78 -23.19 -6.71
N SER A 312 -14.94 -23.06 -8.02
CA SER A 312 -14.06 -23.67 -9.03
C SER A 312 -12.93 -22.74 -9.50
N VAL A 313 -12.91 -21.47 -9.06
CA VAL A 313 -11.90 -20.47 -9.46
C VAL A 313 -10.47 -20.96 -9.22
N PRO A 314 -10.08 -21.49 -8.05
CA PRO A 314 -8.72 -21.98 -7.83
C PRO A 314 -8.30 -23.05 -8.82
N ALA A 315 -9.15 -24.06 -9.04
CA ALA A 315 -8.89 -25.14 -9.98
C ALA A 315 -8.78 -24.65 -11.43
N ALA A 316 -9.63 -23.68 -11.81
CA ALA A 316 -9.59 -23.09 -13.15
C ALA A 316 -8.30 -22.29 -13.38
N VAL A 317 -7.83 -21.53 -12.40
CA VAL A 317 -6.55 -20.79 -12.49
C VAL A 317 -5.39 -21.76 -12.63
N THR A 318 -5.33 -22.82 -11.81
CA THR A 318 -4.31 -23.88 -11.93
C THR A 318 -4.31 -24.49 -13.33
N GLY A 319 -5.50 -24.90 -13.83
CA GLY A 319 -5.62 -25.48 -15.17
C GLY A 319 -5.20 -24.54 -16.31
N LEU A 320 -5.44 -23.22 -16.17
CA LEU A 320 -4.94 -22.21 -17.12
C LEU A 320 -3.41 -22.10 -17.08
N THR A 321 -2.81 -22.11 -15.89
CA THR A 321 -1.35 -22.06 -15.73
C THR A 321 -0.70 -23.28 -16.39
N ASP A 322 -1.22 -24.48 -16.12
CA ASP A 322 -0.72 -25.72 -16.73
C ASP A 322 -0.87 -25.71 -18.26
N LYS A 323 -1.98 -25.15 -18.77
CA LYS A 323 -2.21 -25.02 -20.20
C LYS A 323 -1.22 -24.06 -20.85
N VAL A 324 -0.89 -22.93 -20.20
CA VAL A 324 0.11 -21.98 -20.69
C VAL A 324 1.47 -22.69 -20.82
N VAL A 325 1.94 -23.37 -19.78
CA VAL A 325 3.21 -24.15 -19.79
C VAL A 325 3.22 -25.17 -20.92
N SER A 326 2.11 -25.91 -21.10
CA SER A 326 1.99 -26.90 -22.17
C SER A 326 2.02 -26.27 -23.55
N LEU A 327 1.35 -25.11 -23.74
CA LEU A 327 1.34 -24.39 -25.01
C LEU A 327 2.72 -23.82 -25.36
N GLU A 328 3.43 -23.25 -24.37
CA GLU A 328 4.80 -22.74 -24.54
C GLU A 328 5.73 -23.86 -25.02
N LYS A 329 5.67 -25.05 -24.38
CA LYS A 329 6.44 -26.22 -24.81
C LYS A 329 6.07 -26.66 -26.22
N SER A 330 4.76 -26.75 -26.52
CA SER A 330 4.29 -27.14 -27.84
C SER A 330 4.74 -26.18 -28.94
N LEU A 331 4.76 -24.87 -28.63
CA LEU A 331 5.25 -23.83 -29.53
C LEU A 331 6.76 -23.98 -29.77
N GLU A 332 7.53 -24.26 -28.72
CA GLU A 332 8.98 -24.52 -28.86
C GLU A 332 9.25 -25.75 -29.72
N ASP A 333 8.52 -26.84 -29.49
CA ASP A 333 8.65 -28.07 -30.27
C ASP A 333 8.25 -27.85 -31.75
N ALA A 334 7.20 -27.11 -32.00
CA ALA A 334 6.77 -26.74 -33.35
C ALA A 334 7.80 -25.85 -34.07
N ARG A 335 8.39 -24.89 -33.39
CA ARG A 335 9.48 -24.04 -33.91
C ARG A 335 10.71 -24.88 -34.26
N LYS A 336 11.10 -25.82 -33.38
CA LYS A 336 12.23 -26.74 -33.65
C LYS A 336 11.94 -27.62 -34.89
N ALA A 337 10.75 -28.19 -35.00
CA ALA A 337 10.35 -29.00 -36.13
C ALA A 337 10.34 -28.22 -37.47
N LEU A 338 9.87 -26.97 -37.44
CA LEU A 338 9.89 -26.06 -38.57
C LEU A 338 11.35 -25.76 -38.98
N LEU A 339 12.20 -25.42 -38.04
CA LEU A 339 13.62 -25.17 -38.29
C LEU A 339 14.30 -26.38 -38.92
N GLU A 340 14.03 -27.61 -38.44
CA GLU A 340 14.54 -28.84 -39.02
C GLU A 340 14.12 -29.02 -40.50
N GLN A 341 12.88 -28.71 -40.82
CA GLN A 341 12.39 -28.75 -42.21
C GLN A 341 13.08 -27.69 -43.08
N GLU A 342 13.23 -26.46 -42.57
CA GLU A 342 13.99 -25.39 -43.26
C GLU A 342 15.44 -25.82 -43.55
N ILE A 343 16.15 -26.38 -42.53
CA ILE A 343 17.50 -26.90 -42.67
C ILE A 343 17.56 -27.98 -43.76
N ALA A 344 16.66 -28.95 -43.73
CA ALA A 344 16.60 -30.01 -44.74
C ALA A 344 16.33 -29.48 -46.15
N GLY A 345 15.50 -28.41 -46.28
CA GLY A 345 15.28 -27.67 -47.52
C GLY A 345 16.56 -27.01 -48.03
N MET A 346 17.26 -26.28 -47.16
CA MET A 346 18.52 -25.61 -47.52
C MET A 346 19.63 -26.60 -47.95
N ILE A 347 19.71 -27.73 -47.29
CA ILE A 347 20.69 -28.79 -47.67
C ILE A 347 20.37 -29.33 -49.09
N ARG A 348 19.09 -29.58 -49.39
CA ARG A 348 18.66 -30.06 -50.70
C ARG A 348 18.91 -29.02 -51.80
N GLU A 349 18.59 -27.75 -51.57
CA GLU A 349 18.88 -26.65 -52.48
C GLU A 349 20.37 -26.55 -52.79
N ALA A 350 21.23 -26.57 -51.75
CA ALA A 350 22.65 -26.44 -51.86
C ALA A 350 23.31 -27.68 -52.57
N ALA A 351 22.77 -28.87 -52.33
CA ALA A 351 23.26 -30.09 -52.97
C ALA A 351 22.90 -30.18 -54.47
N GLY A 352 21.83 -29.51 -54.90
CA GLY A 352 21.38 -29.47 -56.31
C GLY A 352 22.01 -28.38 -57.16
N ALA A 353 22.70 -27.42 -56.55
CA ALA A 353 23.35 -26.32 -57.26
C ALA A 353 24.81 -26.67 -57.62
N ALA A 354 25.31 -26.21 -58.78
CA ALA A 354 26.72 -26.36 -59.17
C ALA A 354 27.61 -25.64 -58.17
N ALA A 355 28.71 -26.29 -57.78
CA ALA A 355 29.68 -25.95 -56.71
C ALA A 355 29.64 -24.48 -56.20
N HIS A 356 29.00 -24.28 -55.08
CA HIS A 356 29.08 -22.99 -54.37
C HIS A 356 30.40 -22.92 -53.59
N GLU A 357 31.13 -21.81 -53.71
CA GLU A 357 32.31 -21.56 -52.89
C GLU A 357 31.95 -21.26 -51.44
N ALA A 358 30.75 -20.70 -51.17
CA ALA A 358 30.18 -20.42 -49.88
C ALA A 358 28.65 -20.25 -49.92
N LEU A 359 27.97 -20.44 -48.78
CA LEU A 359 26.51 -20.27 -48.68
C LEU A 359 26.17 -19.10 -47.71
N VAL A 360 25.50 -18.07 -48.20
CA VAL A 360 25.01 -16.93 -47.41
C VAL A 360 23.52 -16.86 -47.43
N LYS A 361 22.85 -16.89 -46.27
CA LYS A 361 21.37 -16.86 -46.18
C LYS A 361 20.90 -15.95 -45.05
N HIS A 362 19.89 -15.08 -45.39
CA HIS A 362 19.14 -14.31 -44.39
C HIS A 362 18.01 -15.19 -43.87
N LEU A 363 17.88 -15.24 -42.53
CA LEU A 363 16.86 -15.98 -41.81
C LEU A 363 16.18 -15.02 -40.81
N PRO A 364 15.13 -14.30 -41.29
CA PRO A 364 14.47 -13.28 -40.48
C PRO A 364 13.78 -13.88 -39.25
N GLY A 365 13.90 -13.19 -38.10
CA GLY A 365 13.24 -13.56 -36.86
C GLY A 365 13.81 -14.79 -36.15
N LYS A 366 14.91 -15.38 -36.65
CA LYS A 366 15.59 -16.52 -35.99
C LYS A 366 16.48 -16.03 -34.85
N SER A 367 16.47 -16.75 -33.74
CA SER A 367 17.37 -16.54 -32.60
C SER A 367 18.82 -16.91 -32.97
N VAL A 368 19.77 -16.40 -32.20
CA VAL A 368 21.19 -16.75 -32.36
C VAL A 368 21.43 -18.28 -32.29
N GLU A 369 20.68 -18.96 -31.42
CA GLU A 369 20.76 -20.42 -31.23
C GLU A 369 20.22 -21.16 -32.45
N GLU A 370 19.10 -20.71 -33.02
CA GLU A 370 18.52 -21.25 -34.25
C GLU A 370 19.46 -21.03 -35.44
N LEU A 371 20.02 -19.80 -35.58
CA LEU A 371 21.05 -19.53 -36.61
C LEU A 371 22.26 -20.43 -36.47
N ARG A 372 22.76 -20.60 -35.24
CA ARG A 372 23.91 -21.45 -34.95
C ARG A 372 23.64 -22.91 -35.30
N MET A 373 22.50 -23.43 -34.93
CA MET A 373 22.07 -24.80 -35.26
C MET A 373 21.97 -24.98 -36.80
N ALA A 374 21.28 -24.07 -37.46
CA ALA A 374 21.05 -24.15 -38.90
C ALA A 374 22.35 -24.07 -39.70
N VAL A 375 23.19 -23.04 -39.43
CA VAL A 375 24.42 -22.85 -40.18
C VAL A 375 25.40 -24.00 -40.00
N LYS A 376 25.54 -24.52 -38.78
CA LYS A 376 26.42 -25.66 -38.48
C LYS A 376 25.98 -26.89 -39.24
N ARG A 377 24.72 -27.29 -39.16
CA ARG A 377 24.18 -28.49 -39.81
C ARG A 377 24.23 -28.39 -41.35
N VAL A 378 23.93 -27.24 -41.91
CA VAL A 378 24.00 -27.03 -43.37
C VAL A 378 25.47 -27.08 -43.82
N SER A 379 26.39 -26.35 -43.17
CA SER A 379 27.81 -26.35 -43.56
C SER A 379 28.44 -27.75 -43.46
N GLU A 380 28.12 -28.53 -42.40
CA GLU A 380 28.60 -29.91 -42.25
C GLU A 380 28.04 -30.84 -43.36
N ALA A 381 26.80 -30.66 -43.78
CA ALA A 381 26.18 -31.51 -44.78
C ALA A 381 26.68 -31.21 -46.18
N VAL A 382 26.81 -29.92 -46.55
CA VAL A 382 27.19 -29.51 -47.92
C VAL A 382 28.71 -29.32 -48.08
N LYS A 383 29.48 -29.39 -47.00
CA LYS A 383 30.96 -29.27 -46.99
C LYS A 383 31.49 -27.95 -47.55
N VAL A 384 30.72 -26.85 -47.36
CA VAL A 384 31.12 -25.48 -47.73
C VAL A 384 31.00 -24.55 -46.57
N PRO A 385 31.75 -23.45 -46.49
CA PRO A 385 31.55 -22.43 -45.48
C PRO A 385 30.14 -21.80 -45.66
N ALA A 386 29.49 -21.54 -44.54
CA ALA A 386 28.17 -20.96 -44.52
C ALA A 386 28.06 -19.81 -43.52
N VAL A 387 27.32 -18.76 -43.91
CA VAL A 387 26.99 -17.62 -43.02
C VAL A 387 25.50 -17.39 -43.04
N PHE A 388 24.88 -17.61 -41.89
CA PHE A 388 23.47 -17.32 -41.71
C PHE A 388 23.29 -16.11 -40.79
N PHE A 389 22.37 -15.18 -41.16
CA PHE A 389 22.21 -13.95 -40.45
C PHE A 389 20.74 -13.54 -40.30
N THR A 390 20.47 -12.68 -39.32
CA THR A 390 19.21 -11.97 -39.14
C THR A 390 19.48 -10.47 -38.92
N LEU A 391 18.50 -9.63 -39.24
CA LEU A 391 18.56 -8.19 -39.02
C LEU A 391 17.66 -7.76 -37.84
N GLU A 392 16.78 -8.64 -37.40
CA GLU A 392 15.79 -8.34 -36.38
C GLU A 392 16.04 -9.11 -35.07
N PRO A 393 15.93 -8.44 -33.89
CA PRO A 393 15.76 -6.98 -33.66
C PRO A 393 17.06 -6.20 -33.91
N ARG A 394 18.16 -6.87 -34.19
CA ARG A 394 19.48 -6.31 -34.52
C ARG A 394 20.25 -7.30 -35.34
N PHE A 395 21.28 -6.85 -36.03
CA PHE A 395 22.13 -7.73 -36.80
C PHE A 395 22.82 -8.78 -35.93
N GLN A 396 22.68 -10.03 -36.35
CA GLN A 396 23.38 -11.19 -35.81
C GLN A 396 23.73 -12.10 -36.99
N ALA A 397 24.97 -12.54 -37.04
CA ALA A 397 25.39 -13.53 -38.01
C ALA A 397 26.25 -14.61 -37.37
N ILE A 398 26.10 -15.84 -37.85
CA ILE A 398 26.86 -16.99 -37.45
C ILE A 398 27.61 -17.52 -38.68
N VAL A 399 28.91 -17.71 -38.53
CA VAL A 399 29.80 -18.25 -39.57
C VAL A 399 30.16 -19.66 -39.18
N ALA A 400 29.96 -20.63 -40.07
CA ALA A 400 30.41 -22.01 -39.91
C ALA A 400 31.34 -22.42 -41.04
N SER A 401 32.38 -23.15 -40.70
CA SER A 401 33.40 -23.66 -41.63
C SER A 401 33.63 -25.16 -41.39
N SER A 402 33.38 -26.00 -42.39
CA SER A 402 33.45 -27.47 -42.25
C SER A 402 34.85 -28.01 -41.98
N ASP A 403 35.88 -27.46 -42.61
CA ASP A 403 37.27 -27.92 -42.50
C ASP A 403 38.23 -26.85 -41.94
N SER A 404 37.67 -25.90 -41.14
CA SER A 404 38.37 -24.74 -40.61
C SER A 404 38.95 -23.80 -41.69
N LYS A 405 38.48 -23.91 -42.92
CA LYS A 405 38.85 -23.05 -44.06
C LYS A 405 37.58 -22.51 -44.76
N PRO A 406 37.45 -21.18 -44.88
CA PRO A 406 38.31 -20.18 -44.20
C PRO A 406 38.06 -20.22 -42.67
N ASP A 407 39.03 -19.76 -41.89
CA ASP A 407 38.84 -19.64 -40.44
C ASP A 407 37.65 -18.73 -40.14
N ALA A 408 36.61 -19.27 -39.48
CA ALA A 408 35.39 -18.55 -39.17
C ALA A 408 35.62 -17.27 -38.35
N ARG A 409 36.68 -17.21 -37.55
CA ARG A 409 37.07 -16.01 -36.79
C ARG A 409 37.54 -14.89 -37.74
N THR A 410 38.28 -15.22 -38.78
CA THR A 410 38.79 -14.26 -39.77
C THR A 410 37.62 -13.64 -40.53
N VAL A 411 36.68 -14.46 -41.01
CA VAL A 411 35.44 -13.99 -41.65
C VAL A 411 34.65 -13.11 -40.71
N THR A 412 34.45 -13.56 -39.49
CA THR A 412 33.70 -12.80 -38.45
C THR A 412 34.37 -11.48 -38.13
N ALA A 413 35.68 -11.41 -37.98
CA ALA A 413 36.42 -10.18 -37.72
C ALA A 413 36.29 -9.19 -38.89
N ARG A 414 36.31 -9.69 -40.15
CA ARG A 414 36.13 -8.86 -41.34
C ARG A 414 34.71 -8.27 -41.39
N ILE A 415 33.68 -9.11 -41.18
CA ILE A 415 32.28 -8.64 -41.12
C ILE A 415 32.18 -7.57 -40.00
N ALA A 416 32.69 -7.84 -38.80
CA ALA A 416 32.65 -6.92 -37.68
C ALA A 416 33.26 -5.54 -38.01
N SER A 417 34.40 -5.55 -38.75
CA SER A 417 35.05 -4.30 -39.19
C SER A 417 34.20 -3.50 -40.18
N LEU A 418 33.51 -4.20 -41.10
CA LEU A 418 32.69 -3.55 -42.15
C LEU A 418 31.39 -2.98 -41.65
N VAL A 419 30.76 -3.61 -40.66
CA VAL A 419 29.43 -3.18 -40.12
C VAL A 419 29.52 -2.55 -38.74
N GLY A 420 30.71 -2.28 -38.19
CA GLY A 420 30.86 -1.67 -36.86
C GLY A 420 30.36 -2.56 -35.71
N ALA A 421 30.41 -3.88 -35.91
CA ALA A 421 29.94 -4.87 -34.95
C ALA A 421 31.07 -5.49 -34.11
N ARG A 422 30.75 -6.43 -33.25
CA ARG A 422 31.73 -7.21 -32.47
C ARG A 422 31.45 -8.69 -32.64
N GLY A 423 32.50 -9.48 -32.70
CA GLY A 423 32.35 -10.91 -32.86
C GLY A 423 33.54 -11.70 -32.32
N GLY A 424 33.41 -13.05 -32.37
CA GLY A 424 34.42 -13.98 -31.95
C GLY A 424 33.91 -15.41 -31.97
N GLY A 425 34.80 -16.37 -31.71
CA GLY A 425 34.45 -17.80 -31.73
C GLY A 425 35.62 -18.70 -31.89
N THR A 426 35.42 -19.88 -32.50
CA THR A 426 36.43 -20.88 -32.87
C THR A 426 36.68 -20.83 -34.37
N PRO A 427 37.76 -21.47 -34.88
CA PRO A 427 37.99 -21.57 -36.32
C PRO A 427 36.85 -22.22 -37.11
N GLN A 428 36.06 -23.09 -36.49
CA GLN A 428 34.96 -23.82 -37.11
C GLN A 428 33.62 -23.07 -36.98
N LEU A 429 33.44 -22.26 -35.91
CA LEU A 429 32.18 -21.60 -35.64
C LEU A 429 32.40 -20.29 -34.90
N ALA A 430 31.98 -19.18 -35.49
CA ALA A 430 32.11 -17.86 -34.91
C ALA A 430 30.82 -17.07 -35.12
N GLN A 431 30.59 -16.04 -34.26
CA GLN A 431 29.43 -15.17 -34.34
C GLN A 431 29.84 -13.70 -34.33
N VAL A 432 29.03 -12.88 -34.98
CA VAL A 432 29.14 -11.41 -34.97
C VAL A 432 27.79 -10.79 -34.78
N GLY A 433 27.74 -9.69 -34.06
CA GLY A 433 26.46 -8.95 -33.84
C GLY A 433 26.68 -7.48 -33.53
N SER A 434 25.74 -6.66 -33.95
CA SER A 434 25.71 -5.23 -33.63
C SER A 434 25.02 -5.00 -32.27
N LYS A 435 25.31 -3.86 -31.63
CA LYS A 435 24.59 -3.43 -30.43
C LYS A 435 23.21 -2.86 -30.78
N GLU A 436 23.15 -2.16 -31.90
CA GLU A 436 21.96 -1.48 -32.42
C GLU A 436 21.58 -2.06 -33.79
N PRO A 437 20.34 -1.86 -34.25
CA PRO A 437 19.95 -2.21 -35.62
C PRO A 437 20.91 -1.56 -36.64
N LEU A 438 21.20 -2.25 -37.74
CA LEU A 438 21.94 -1.65 -38.84
C LEU A 438 21.03 -0.83 -39.74
N GLU A 439 21.57 0.27 -40.30
CA GLU A 439 20.91 1.07 -41.34
C GLU A 439 21.09 0.48 -42.74
N MET A 440 21.42 -0.81 -42.84
CA MET A 440 21.70 -1.55 -44.07
C MET A 440 20.56 -2.52 -44.35
N ASP A 441 20.19 -2.67 -45.64
CA ASP A 441 19.23 -3.67 -46.05
C ASP A 441 19.84 -5.08 -46.19
N GLU A 442 18.97 -6.08 -46.44
CA GLU A 442 19.40 -7.49 -46.60
C GLU A 442 20.48 -7.67 -47.66
N ASN A 443 20.34 -6.97 -48.81
CA ASN A 443 21.26 -7.13 -49.94
C ASN A 443 22.60 -6.49 -49.63
N GLU A 444 22.62 -5.35 -49.01
CA GLU A 444 23.83 -4.67 -48.58
C GLU A 444 24.64 -5.52 -47.56
N VAL A 445 23.94 -6.07 -46.55
CA VAL A 445 24.58 -6.96 -45.56
C VAL A 445 25.09 -8.24 -46.20
N LYS A 446 24.32 -8.79 -47.17
CA LYS A 446 24.73 -9.99 -47.92
C LYS A 446 26.00 -9.75 -48.72
N GLN A 447 26.13 -8.57 -49.37
CA GLN A 447 27.32 -8.18 -50.12
C GLN A 447 28.54 -8.04 -49.18
N VAL A 448 28.40 -7.42 -48.06
CA VAL A 448 29.46 -7.32 -47.03
C VAL A 448 29.91 -8.69 -46.54
N ILE A 449 28.98 -9.62 -46.32
CA ILE A 449 29.29 -10.99 -45.94
C ILE A 449 30.06 -11.75 -47.04
N LEU A 450 29.62 -11.57 -48.29
CA LEU A 450 30.27 -12.20 -49.46
C LEU A 450 31.71 -11.66 -49.64
N GLU A 451 31.91 -10.34 -49.55
CA GLU A 451 33.24 -9.72 -49.57
C GLU A 451 34.15 -10.30 -48.47
N ALA A 452 33.64 -10.36 -47.21
CA ALA A 452 34.40 -10.92 -46.10
C ALA A 452 34.81 -12.40 -46.29
N LEU A 453 33.92 -13.19 -46.96
CA LEU A 453 34.20 -14.58 -47.27
C LEU A 453 35.25 -14.70 -48.37
N GLN A 454 35.18 -13.89 -49.45
CA GLN A 454 36.15 -13.88 -50.55
C GLN A 454 37.54 -13.48 -50.06
N ASP A 455 37.64 -12.43 -49.24
CA ASP A 455 38.90 -12.02 -48.64
C ASP A 455 39.53 -13.15 -47.80
N ALA A 456 38.72 -13.88 -47.03
CA ALA A 456 39.18 -14.96 -46.16
C ALA A 456 39.51 -16.27 -46.93
N LEU A 457 38.97 -16.46 -48.12
CA LEU A 457 39.31 -17.62 -49.00
C LEU A 457 40.58 -17.39 -49.81
N ASN A 458 40.96 -16.13 -50.09
CA ASN A 458 42.17 -15.77 -50.85
C ASN A 458 43.43 -15.67 -49.96
N HIS A 459 43.26 -15.77 -48.64
CA HIS A 459 44.38 -15.81 -47.66
C HIS A 459 44.41 -17.13 -46.91
#